data_301eb43fae372fc7a7242e7d074122e4
#
_entry.id   301eb43fae372fc7a7242e7d074122e4
#
_cell.length_a   1.000
_cell.length_b   1.000
_cell.length_c   1.000
_cell.angle_alpha   90.00
_cell.angle_beta   90.00
_cell.angle_gamma   90.00
#
_symmetry.space_group_name_H-M   'P 1'
#
loop_
_entity.id
_entity.type
_entity.pdbx_description
1 polymer ?
#
loop_
_entity_poly.entity_id
_entity_poly.type
_entity_poly.pdbx_seq_one_letter_code
_entity_poly.pdbx_strand_id
1 'polypeptide(L)'
;MMHPKGKEAASLFSMTIRPEVLASVREMYPAGTRVRLIEMNDQYRDMPAGLEGTVMFVDDLADVHVQWDNGSTLAVVHGIDKIARI
;
A
#
# COMPACT_ATOMS: atom_id res chain seq x y z
N MET A 1 13.95 -25.06 -12.75
CA MET A 1 13.78 -24.60 -12.74
C MET A 1 13.67 -24.31 -12.49
N MET A 2 13.69 -23.87 -12.55
CA MET A 2 13.55 -23.29 -12.48
C MET A 2 13.44 -22.92 -12.17
N HIS A 3 13.50 -22.50 -11.96
CA HIS A 3 13.34 -21.91 -11.80
C HIS A 3 13.28 -21.53 -11.22
N PRO A 4 13.34 -21.50 -11.23
CA PRO A 4 13.17 -20.87 -10.78
C PRO A 4 13.13 -20.59 -10.32
N LYS A 5 13.37 -20.42 -10.45
CA LYS A 5 13.17 -20.01 -10.23
C LYS A 5 12.85 -19.50 -9.83
N GLY A 6 12.90 -19.34 -9.95
CA GLY A 6 12.41 -18.77 -9.66
C GLY A 6 12.15 -18.27 -9.37
N LYS A 7 12.34 -18.01 -9.58
CA LYS A 7 11.82 -17.49 -9.42
C LYS A 7 11.38 -17.49 -8.93
N GLU A 8 11.58 -17.43 -8.80
CA GLU A 8 11.03 -17.18 -8.32
C GLU A 8 10.64 -17.11 -7.52
N ALA A 9 11.01 -17.12 -7.41
CA ALA A 9 10.53 -16.78 -6.72
C ALA A 9 10.16 -16.49 -6.09
N ALA A 10 10.12 -16.10 -6.03
CA ALA A 10 9.53 -15.55 -5.59
C ALA A 10 9.08 -15.26 -5.65
N SER A 11 9.17 -15.13 -5.84
CA SER A 11 8.50 -14.65 -5.98
C SER A 11 7.92 -14.84 -6.17
N LEU A 12 8.20 -14.64 -6.30
CA LEU A 12 7.33 -14.66 -6.57
C LEU A 12 6.51 -15.27 -6.11
N PHE A 13 6.54 -15.29 -6.10
CA PHE A 13 5.68 -15.97 -5.32
C PHE A 13 4.49 -15.27 -4.72
N SER A 14 4.45 -15.27 -3.64
CA SER A 14 3.52 -14.55 -2.83
C SER A 14 3.26 -13.13 -3.26
N MET A 15 3.91 -12.70 -4.26
CA MET A 15 3.75 -11.35 -4.77
C MET A 15 2.51 -11.17 -5.63
N THR A 16 1.77 -12.24 -5.87
CA THR A 16 0.56 -12.14 -6.66
C THR A 16 -0.60 -11.69 -5.78
N ILE A 17 -1.24 -10.60 -6.17
CA ILE A 17 -2.44 -10.11 -5.50
C ILE A 17 -3.64 -10.61 -6.28
N ARG A 18 -4.62 -11.18 -5.59
CA ARG A 18 -5.82 -11.69 -6.25
C ARG A 18 -6.58 -10.52 -6.88
N PRO A 19 -7.07 -10.71 -8.11
CA PRO A 19 -7.74 -9.62 -8.83
C PRO A 19 -8.91 -9.00 -8.07
N GLU A 20 -9.70 -9.81 -7.35
CA GLU A 20 -10.83 -9.28 -6.60
C GLU A 20 -10.38 -8.43 -5.40
N VAL A 21 -9.22 -8.76 -4.81
CA VAL A 21 -8.67 -7.96 -3.72
C VAL A 21 -8.16 -6.63 -4.26
N LEU A 22 -7.44 -6.66 -5.38
CA LEU A 22 -6.94 -5.45 -6.01
C LEU A 22 -8.09 -4.53 -6.42
N ALA A 23 -9.12 -5.09 -7.03
CA ALA A 23 -10.30 -4.31 -7.43
C ALA A 23 -10.96 -3.67 -6.22
N SER A 24 -11.06 -4.40 -5.12
CA SER A 24 -11.67 -3.91 -3.89
C SER A 24 -10.87 -2.76 -3.30
N VAL A 25 -9.54 -2.87 -3.27
CA VAL A 25 -8.68 -1.80 -2.75
C VAL A 25 -8.80 -0.56 -3.61
N ARG A 26 -8.81 -0.72 -4.93
CA ARG A 26 -8.96 0.40 -5.85
C ARG A 26 -10.31 1.10 -5.70
N GLU A 27 -11.35 0.32 -5.43
CA GLU A 27 -12.67 0.88 -5.21
C GLU A 27 -12.76 1.66 -3.90
N MET A 28 -12.07 1.18 -2.87
CA MET A 28 -12.08 1.84 -1.57
C MET A 28 -11.22 3.12 -1.53
N TYR A 29 -10.16 3.16 -2.34
CA TYR A 29 -9.18 4.24 -2.28
C TYR A 29 -8.94 4.90 -3.63
N PRO A 30 -9.96 5.50 -4.25
CA PRO A 30 -9.74 6.24 -5.49
C PRO A 30 -8.89 7.49 -5.22
N ALA A 31 -8.23 7.98 -6.26
CA ALA A 31 -7.43 9.20 -6.16
C ALA A 31 -8.26 10.32 -5.54
N GLY A 32 -7.66 11.06 -4.62
CA GLY A 32 -8.31 12.15 -3.92
C GLY A 32 -8.97 11.77 -2.60
N THR A 33 -9.03 10.46 -2.29
CA THR A 33 -9.58 10.00 -1.00
C THR A 33 -8.70 10.48 0.14
N ARG A 34 -9.30 11.05 1.18
CA ARG A 34 -8.56 11.41 2.39
C ARG A 34 -8.48 10.21 3.32
N VAL A 35 -7.29 10.01 3.87
CA VAL A 35 -7.02 8.88 4.77
C VAL A 35 -6.27 9.35 5.99
N ARG A 36 -6.35 8.54 7.05
CA ARG A 36 -5.58 8.73 8.28
C ARG A 36 -4.76 7.49 8.52
N LEU A 37 -3.48 7.69 8.86
CA LEU A 37 -2.58 6.59 9.17
C LEU A 37 -2.93 5.99 10.53
N ILE A 38 -3.15 4.68 10.55
CA ILE A 38 -3.37 3.93 11.79
C ILE A 38 -2.06 3.35 12.26
N GLU A 39 -1.34 2.68 11.35
CA GLU A 39 -0.09 2.01 11.70
C GLU A 39 0.75 1.83 10.44
N MET A 40 2.04 2.19 10.52
CA MET A 40 2.96 1.97 9.41
C MET A 40 4.23 1.32 9.93
N ASN A 41 4.60 0.21 9.30
CA ASN A 41 5.73 -0.60 9.73
C ASN A 41 7.00 -0.18 8.96
N ASP A 42 7.44 1.07 9.18
CA ASP A 42 8.66 1.59 8.57
C ASP A 42 9.47 2.34 9.63
N GLN A 43 10.52 1.67 10.11
CA GLN A 43 11.34 2.19 11.19
C GLN A 43 12.26 3.34 10.75
N TYR A 44 12.33 3.62 9.45
CA TYR A 44 13.23 4.63 8.92
C TYR A 44 12.54 5.95 8.61
N ARG A 45 11.24 6.05 8.88
CA ARG A 45 10.45 7.23 8.55
C ARG A 45 9.66 7.69 9.76
N ASP A 46 9.51 9.01 9.85
CA ASP A 46 8.69 9.60 10.90
C ASP A 46 7.24 9.67 10.41
N MET A 47 6.52 8.60 10.65
CA MET A 47 5.13 8.45 10.19
C MET A 47 4.24 8.17 11.39
N PRO A 48 3.86 9.21 12.12
CA PRO A 48 3.06 9.02 13.34
C PRO A 48 1.64 8.58 13.02
N ALA A 49 1.10 7.76 13.90
CA ALA A 49 -0.32 7.41 13.83
C ALA A 49 -1.15 8.70 13.92
N GLY A 50 -2.21 8.77 13.14
CA GLY A 50 -3.05 9.97 13.06
C GLY A 50 -2.68 10.94 11.96
N LEU A 51 -1.52 10.75 11.33
CA LEU A 51 -1.13 11.57 10.19
C LEU A 51 -2.14 11.38 9.06
N GLU A 52 -2.53 12.46 8.40
CA GLU A 52 -3.51 12.40 7.32
C GLU A 52 -2.85 12.65 5.97
N GLY A 53 -3.52 12.21 4.93
CA GLY A 53 -3.02 12.38 3.57
C GLY A 53 -4.09 12.16 2.53
N THR A 54 -3.68 12.30 1.27
CA THR A 54 -4.58 12.16 0.12
C THR A 54 -4.06 11.06 -0.79
N VAL A 55 -4.93 10.11 -1.13
CA VAL A 55 -4.58 9.02 -2.03
C VAL A 55 -4.25 9.58 -3.41
N MET A 56 -3.13 9.12 -3.97
CA MET A 56 -2.73 9.44 -5.33
C MET A 56 -3.17 8.35 -6.29
N PHE A 57 -2.85 7.10 -5.98
CA PHE A 57 -3.24 5.93 -6.79
C PHE A 57 -2.96 4.66 -6.02
N VAL A 58 -3.49 3.54 -6.52
CA VAL A 58 -3.23 2.19 -6.01
C VAL A 58 -2.48 1.43 -7.10
N ASP A 59 -1.33 0.84 -6.75
CA ASP A 59 -0.53 0.11 -7.73
C ASP A 59 -1.01 -1.34 -7.87
N ASP A 60 -0.34 -2.10 -8.74
CA ASP A 60 -0.76 -3.47 -9.05
C ASP A 60 -0.53 -4.45 -7.91
N LEU A 61 0.20 -4.05 -6.88
CA LEU A 61 0.40 -4.84 -5.66
C LEU A 61 -0.61 -4.46 -4.58
N ALA A 62 -1.59 -3.63 -4.92
CA ALA A 62 -2.60 -3.11 -3.99
C ALA A 62 -2.01 -2.20 -2.91
N ASP A 63 -0.82 -1.67 -3.13
CA ASP A 63 -0.25 -0.67 -2.23
C ASP A 63 -0.84 0.69 -2.56
N VAL A 64 -1.24 1.43 -1.53
CA VAL A 64 -1.91 2.72 -1.69
C VAL A 64 -0.86 3.82 -1.59
N HIS A 65 -0.68 4.56 -2.67
CA HIS A 65 0.28 5.66 -2.72
C HIS A 65 -0.41 6.93 -2.25
N VAL A 66 0.13 7.52 -1.20
CA VAL A 66 -0.49 8.64 -0.50
C VAL A 66 0.47 9.81 -0.45
N GLN A 67 -0.06 11.00 -0.73
CA GLN A 67 0.62 12.25 -0.46
C GLN A 67 0.24 12.64 0.96
N TRP A 68 1.15 12.42 1.91
CA TRP A 68 0.91 12.72 3.31
C TRP A 68 1.04 14.22 3.58
N ASP A 69 0.31 14.70 4.55
CA ASP A 69 0.27 16.14 4.85
C ASP A 69 1.59 16.67 5.39
N ASN A 70 2.50 15.78 5.82
CA ASN A 70 3.84 16.18 6.25
C ASN A 70 4.84 16.24 5.08
N GLY A 71 4.38 16.06 3.83
CA GLY A 71 5.23 16.10 2.65
C GLY A 71 5.76 14.75 2.19
N SER A 72 5.58 13.70 2.98
CA SER A 72 6.00 12.35 2.60
C SER A 72 5.08 11.78 1.52
N THR A 73 5.63 10.90 0.67
CA THR A 73 4.84 10.18 -0.34
C THR A 73 4.98 8.67 -0.16
N LEU A 74 5.24 8.24 1.07
CA LEU A 74 5.43 6.83 1.37
C LEU A 74 4.16 6.03 1.15
N ALA A 75 4.27 4.90 0.43
CA ALA A 75 3.11 4.06 0.14
C ALA A 75 2.71 3.22 1.35
N VAL A 76 1.43 2.92 1.42
CA VAL A 76 0.84 2.02 2.43
C VAL A 76 0.90 0.61 1.85
N VAL A 77 1.66 -0.26 2.49
CA VAL A 77 1.88 -1.62 2.00
C VAL A 77 0.69 -2.50 2.38
N HIS A 78 0.08 -3.09 1.36
CA HIS A 78 -1.09 -3.95 1.54
C HIS A 78 -0.78 -5.11 2.50
N GLY A 79 -1.63 -5.28 3.50
CA GLY A 79 -1.49 -6.39 4.45
C GLY A 79 -0.52 -6.13 5.59
N ILE A 80 0.23 -5.02 5.55
CA ILE A 80 1.24 -4.70 6.57
C ILE A 80 0.88 -3.41 7.28
N ASP A 81 0.70 -2.34 6.51
CA ASP A 81 0.38 -1.02 7.05
C ASP A 81 -1.14 -0.83 7.08
N LYS A 82 -1.63 0.05 7.94
CA LYS A 82 -3.07 0.24 8.12
C LYS A 82 -3.45 1.70 8.02
N ILE A 83 -4.49 1.98 7.26
CA ILE A 83 -5.07 3.32 7.12
C ILE A 83 -6.58 3.22 7.24
N ALA A 84 -7.21 4.36 7.48
CA ALA A 84 -8.67 4.48 7.47
C ALA A 84 -9.05 5.67 6.60
N ARG A 85 -10.17 5.54 5.89
CA ARG A 85 -10.75 6.69 5.18
C ARG A 85 -11.41 7.62 6.19
N ILE A 86 -11.31 8.90 5.91
CA ILE A 86 -11.91 9.91 6.79
C ILE A 86 -12.80 10.87 6.01
#